data_60191dc4f4200d63895e27b83bbb2ea2
#
_entry.id   60191dc4f4200d63895e27b83bbb2ea2
#
_cell.length_a   1.000
_cell.length_b   1.000
_cell.length_c   1.000
_cell.angle_alpha   90.00
_cell.angle_beta   90.00
_cell.angle_gamma   90.00
#
_symmetry.space_group_name_H-M   'P 1'
#
loop_
_entity.id
_entity.type
_entity.pdbx_description
1 polymer ?
#
loop_
_entity_poly.entity_id
_entity_poly.type
_entity_poly.pdbx_seq_one_letter_code
_entity_poly.pdbx_strand_id
1 'polypeptide(L)'
;FQEWSEARELDWYLLENPDHKHMQNWVKKLLHIYQKNPALYELDSSWGGFEWINANDAERSIFSFIRKSKDGKNNLLFVCNFTPVERSDYRVGVPKHKTYKLILNSDDAEFGGSGKERPVNYKSVSKECDGRPYSFAYPLPGFGVAVFRY
;
A
#
# COMPACT_ATOMS: atom_id res chain seq x y z
N PHE A 1 4.78 -27.89 -12.47
CA PHE A 1 4.25 -26.78 -13.29
C PHE A 1 4.40 -27.16 -14.75
N GLN A 2 3.30 -27.10 -15.48
CA GLN A 2 3.32 -27.30 -16.92
C GLN A 2 3.37 -25.92 -17.60
N GLU A 3 4.12 -25.82 -18.67
CA GLU A 3 4.21 -24.62 -19.47
C GLU A 3 2.84 -24.27 -20.07
N TRP A 4 2.54 -22.97 -20.23
CA TRP A 4 1.31 -22.53 -20.85
C TRP A 4 1.12 -23.09 -22.26
N SER A 5 -0.09 -23.49 -22.58
CA SER A 5 -0.48 -23.98 -23.91
C SER A 5 -1.95 -23.65 -24.16
N GLU A 6 -2.28 -23.16 -25.37
CA GLU A 6 -3.68 -22.90 -25.77
C GLU A 6 -4.52 -24.16 -25.87
N ALA A 7 -3.91 -25.34 -25.87
CA ALA A 7 -4.63 -26.62 -25.87
C ALA A 7 -5.17 -27.02 -24.48
N ARG A 8 -4.95 -26.21 -23.44
CA ARG A 8 -5.33 -26.53 -22.05
C ARG A 8 -5.98 -25.36 -21.35
N GLU A 9 -6.85 -25.66 -20.41
CA GLU A 9 -7.35 -24.68 -19.46
C GLU A 9 -6.32 -24.41 -18.34
N LEU A 10 -6.54 -23.31 -17.60
CA LEU A 10 -5.79 -23.02 -16.39
C LEU A 10 -6.10 -24.05 -15.31
N ASP A 11 -5.12 -24.33 -14.47
CA ASP A 11 -5.22 -25.28 -13.35
C ASP A 11 -6.03 -24.67 -12.20
N TRP A 12 -7.33 -24.41 -12.41
CA TRP A 12 -8.22 -23.75 -11.46
C TRP A 12 -8.32 -24.46 -10.11
N TYR A 13 -8.09 -25.77 -10.04
CA TYR A 13 -8.05 -26.56 -8.81
C TYR A 13 -6.96 -26.07 -7.84
N LEU A 14 -5.93 -25.36 -8.32
CA LEU A 14 -4.91 -24.77 -7.46
C LEU A 14 -5.49 -23.74 -6.48
N LEU A 15 -6.66 -23.17 -6.77
CA LEU A 15 -7.34 -22.24 -5.85
C LEU A 15 -7.94 -22.93 -4.61
N GLU A 16 -7.93 -24.26 -4.55
CA GLU A 16 -8.23 -25.00 -3.32
C GLU A 16 -7.09 -24.90 -2.29
N ASN A 17 -5.87 -24.59 -2.75
CA ASN A 17 -4.76 -24.28 -1.88
C ASN A 17 -4.89 -22.84 -1.35
N PRO A 18 -4.90 -22.63 -0.01
CA PRO A 18 -5.05 -21.31 0.60
C PRO A 18 -4.05 -20.27 0.09
N ASP A 19 -2.78 -20.63 -0.09
CA ASP A 19 -1.75 -19.68 -0.54
C ASP A 19 -2.00 -19.15 -1.95
N HIS A 20 -2.45 -20.02 -2.86
CA HIS A 20 -2.85 -19.62 -4.21
C HIS A 20 -4.10 -18.74 -4.17
N LYS A 21 -5.05 -19.06 -3.28
CA LYS A 21 -6.26 -18.27 -3.07
C LYS A 21 -5.95 -16.88 -2.52
N HIS A 22 -5.05 -16.78 -1.54
CA HIS A 22 -4.59 -15.51 -0.97
C HIS A 22 -3.94 -14.64 -2.05
N MET A 23 -3.09 -15.22 -2.90
CA MET A 23 -2.46 -14.50 -4.02
C MET A 23 -3.51 -13.99 -5.03
N GLN A 24 -4.51 -14.82 -5.37
CA GLN A 24 -5.61 -14.38 -6.23
C GLN A 24 -6.39 -13.21 -5.62
N ASN A 25 -6.72 -13.29 -4.32
CA ASN A 25 -7.41 -12.23 -3.60
C ASN A 25 -6.58 -10.93 -3.61
N TRP A 26 -5.27 -11.04 -3.39
CA TRP A 26 -4.35 -9.91 -3.45
C TRP A 26 -4.39 -9.22 -4.81
N VAL A 27 -4.19 -9.96 -5.90
CA VAL A 27 -4.22 -9.40 -7.26
C VAL A 27 -5.58 -8.78 -7.57
N LYS A 28 -6.68 -9.44 -7.21
CA LYS A 28 -8.04 -8.93 -7.37
C LYS A 28 -8.23 -7.60 -6.63
N LYS A 29 -7.71 -7.48 -5.41
CA LYS A 29 -7.77 -6.25 -4.62
C LYS A 29 -6.97 -5.13 -5.26
N LEU A 30 -5.76 -5.41 -5.73
CA LEU A 30 -4.92 -4.42 -6.42
C LEU A 30 -5.60 -3.88 -7.68
N LEU A 31 -6.19 -4.75 -8.51
CA LEU A 31 -6.93 -4.35 -9.71
C LEU A 31 -8.12 -3.45 -9.38
N HIS A 32 -8.89 -3.79 -8.33
CA HIS A 32 -9.99 -2.94 -7.87
C HIS A 32 -9.52 -1.57 -7.37
N ILE A 33 -8.40 -1.54 -6.61
CA ILE A 33 -7.82 -0.28 -6.14
C ILE A 33 -7.37 0.55 -7.33
N TYR A 34 -6.69 -0.06 -8.31
CA TYR A 34 -6.26 0.62 -9.52
C TYR A 34 -7.45 1.27 -10.26
N GLN A 35 -8.50 0.51 -10.54
CA GLN A 35 -9.68 1.00 -11.27
C GLN A 35 -10.43 2.12 -10.53
N LYS A 36 -10.47 2.08 -9.19
CA LYS A 36 -11.26 3.02 -8.38
C LYS A 36 -10.51 4.27 -7.95
N ASN A 37 -9.20 4.36 -8.19
CA ASN A 37 -8.39 5.48 -7.71
C ASN A 37 -7.64 6.15 -8.87
N PRO A 38 -8.20 7.24 -9.42
CA PRO A 38 -7.60 8.00 -10.51
C PRO A 38 -6.15 8.42 -10.28
N ALA A 39 -5.74 8.59 -9.02
CA ALA A 39 -4.35 8.87 -8.65
C ALA A 39 -3.34 7.84 -9.17
N LEU A 40 -3.77 6.63 -9.54
CA LEU A 40 -2.89 5.57 -10.04
C LEU A 40 -2.67 5.61 -11.56
N TYR A 41 -3.49 6.35 -12.32
CA TYR A 41 -3.39 6.35 -13.79
C TYR A 41 -3.54 7.72 -14.47
N GLU A 42 -4.23 8.71 -13.86
CA GLU A 42 -4.52 9.99 -14.53
C GLU A 42 -3.27 10.80 -14.89
N LEU A 43 -2.25 10.75 -14.05
CA LEU A 43 -0.99 11.49 -14.21
C LEU A 43 0.22 10.56 -14.36
N ASP A 44 0.01 9.35 -14.85
CA ASP A 44 1.06 8.33 -14.91
C ASP A 44 2.20 8.69 -15.88
N SER A 45 1.88 9.46 -16.92
CA SER A 45 2.85 9.96 -17.89
C SER A 45 3.50 11.30 -17.51
N SER A 46 3.28 11.80 -16.28
CA SER A 46 3.83 13.09 -15.83
C SER A 46 4.44 13.01 -14.44
N TRP A 47 5.50 13.78 -14.20
CA TRP A 47 6.13 13.92 -12.89
C TRP A 47 5.18 14.47 -11.82
N GLY A 48 4.12 15.18 -12.20
CA GLY A 48 3.11 15.71 -11.29
C GLY A 48 2.31 14.63 -10.57
N GLY A 49 2.25 13.40 -11.10
CA GLY A 49 1.51 12.28 -10.54
C GLY A 49 2.21 11.53 -9.42
N PHE A 50 3.49 11.80 -9.16
CA PHE A 50 4.30 11.08 -8.20
C PHE A 50 5.10 12.03 -7.29
N GLU A 51 5.23 11.66 -6.01
CA GLU A 51 6.05 12.40 -5.06
C GLU A 51 6.64 11.47 -4.00
N TRP A 52 7.96 11.45 -3.87
CA TRP A 52 8.60 10.78 -2.73
C TRP A 52 8.31 11.50 -1.42
N ILE A 53 7.98 10.73 -0.38
CA ILE A 53 7.99 11.19 1.01
C ILE A 53 9.32 10.80 1.65
N ASN A 54 9.65 9.51 1.62
CA ASN A 54 10.95 9.01 2.07
C ASN A 54 11.44 7.93 1.10
N ALA A 55 12.55 8.21 0.42
CA ALA A 55 13.23 7.29 -0.50
C ALA A 55 14.59 6.81 0.05
N ASN A 56 15.05 7.39 1.17
CA ASN A 56 16.44 7.29 1.62
C ASN A 56 16.59 6.52 2.94
N ASP A 57 15.58 5.80 3.38
CA ASP A 57 15.63 4.97 4.60
C ASP A 57 16.27 3.60 4.33
N ALA A 58 17.50 3.64 3.83
CA ALA A 58 18.23 2.43 3.43
C ALA A 58 18.48 1.47 4.60
N GLU A 59 18.74 1.99 5.80
CA GLU A 59 18.99 1.18 6.99
C GLU A 59 17.79 0.31 7.38
N ARG A 60 16.57 0.83 7.18
CA ARG A 60 15.32 0.12 7.48
C ARG A 60 14.67 -0.49 6.25
N SER A 61 15.17 -0.18 5.04
CA SER A 61 14.59 -0.57 3.77
C SER A 61 13.09 -0.27 3.67
N ILE A 62 12.70 0.94 4.09
CA ILE A 62 11.33 1.44 4.06
C ILE A 62 11.26 2.57 3.05
N PHE A 63 10.21 2.54 2.23
CA PHE A 63 9.91 3.60 1.26
C PHE A 63 8.50 4.12 1.47
N SER A 64 8.33 5.43 1.32
CA SER A 64 7.00 6.04 1.27
C SER A 64 6.91 7.07 0.15
N PHE A 65 5.77 7.07 -0.54
CA PHE A 65 5.52 7.96 -1.67
C PHE A 65 4.03 8.23 -1.84
N ILE A 66 3.73 9.28 -2.61
CA ILE A 66 2.37 9.69 -2.93
C ILE A 66 2.12 9.51 -4.43
N ARG A 67 0.94 9.00 -4.77
CA ARG A 67 0.33 9.10 -6.09
C ARG A 67 -0.75 10.16 -6.05
N LYS A 68 -0.77 11.04 -7.05
CA LYS A 68 -1.65 12.21 -7.09
C LYS A 68 -2.66 12.09 -8.23
N SER A 69 -3.91 12.45 -7.95
CA SER A 69 -4.93 12.67 -8.97
C SER A 69 -4.85 14.09 -9.53
N LYS A 70 -5.45 14.33 -10.70
CA LYS A 70 -5.50 15.67 -11.32
C LYS A 70 -6.19 16.71 -10.44
N ASP A 71 -7.27 16.31 -9.77
CA ASP A 71 -8.03 17.20 -8.88
C ASP A 71 -7.42 17.35 -7.48
N GLY A 72 -6.41 16.57 -7.14
CA GLY A 72 -5.72 16.56 -5.84
C GLY A 72 -6.58 16.16 -4.64
N LYS A 73 -7.78 15.60 -4.86
CA LYS A 73 -8.74 15.30 -3.79
C LYS A 73 -8.67 13.87 -3.25
N ASN A 74 -8.18 12.94 -4.03
CA ASN A 74 -8.11 11.53 -3.69
C ASN A 74 -6.71 10.98 -3.95
N ASN A 75 -5.72 11.59 -3.33
CA ASN A 75 -4.34 11.13 -3.42
C ASN A 75 -4.15 9.86 -2.60
N LEU A 76 -3.16 9.05 -2.99
CA LEU A 76 -2.79 7.84 -2.28
C LEU A 76 -1.38 7.96 -1.72
N LEU A 77 -1.23 7.62 -0.45
CA LEU A 77 0.05 7.47 0.23
C LEU A 77 0.36 5.98 0.34
N PHE A 78 1.54 5.59 -0.13
CA PHE A 78 2.09 4.24 -0.01
C PHE A 78 3.19 4.21 1.04
N VAL A 79 3.19 3.18 1.87
CA VAL A 79 4.26 2.90 2.84
C VAL A 79 4.64 1.43 2.70
N CYS A 80 5.90 1.16 2.36
CA CYS A 80 6.40 -0.18 2.03
C CYS A 80 7.57 -0.54 2.93
N ASN A 81 7.50 -1.68 3.61
CA ASN A 81 8.58 -2.25 4.41
C ASN A 81 9.12 -3.51 3.73
N PHE A 82 10.37 -3.47 3.30
CA PHE A 82 11.05 -4.57 2.61
C PHE A 82 11.89 -5.45 3.56
N THR A 83 11.67 -5.33 4.87
CA THR A 83 12.33 -6.17 5.87
C THR A 83 11.33 -7.04 6.63
N PRO A 84 11.76 -8.16 7.23
CA PRO A 84 10.88 -9.00 8.06
C PRO A 84 10.51 -8.34 9.40
N VAL A 85 11.12 -7.20 9.73
CA VAL A 85 10.96 -6.56 11.04
C VAL A 85 9.70 -5.71 11.07
N GLU A 86 8.74 -6.09 11.93
CA GLU A 86 7.57 -5.25 12.24
C GLU A 86 8.02 -3.95 12.94
N ARG A 87 7.42 -2.83 12.56
CA ARG A 87 7.65 -1.50 13.16
C ARG A 87 6.35 -1.03 13.82
N SER A 88 6.17 -1.33 15.09
CA SER A 88 4.92 -1.09 15.83
C SER A 88 4.47 0.37 15.89
N ASP A 89 5.40 1.32 15.78
CA ASP A 89 5.14 2.77 15.83
C ASP A 89 5.92 3.50 14.72
N TYR A 90 5.82 3.02 13.48
CA TYR A 90 6.47 3.70 12.36
C TYR A 90 5.78 5.03 12.06
N ARG A 91 6.53 6.12 12.12
CA ARG A 91 6.02 7.46 11.84
C ARG A 91 6.20 7.81 10.37
N VAL A 92 5.11 8.21 9.75
CA VAL A 92 5.05 8.58 8.32
C VAL A 92 4.84 10.08 8.20
N GLY A 93 5.74 10.77 7.51
CA GLY A 93 5.58 12.18 7.16
C GLY A 93 4.50 12.39 6.11
N VAL A 94 3.70 13.45 6.25
CA VAL A 94 2.60 13.74 5.32
C VAL A 94 2.45 15.24 5.05
N PRO A 95 2.01 15.64 3.82
CA PRO A 95 1.98 17.04 3.42
C PRO A 95 0.77 17.83 3.96
N LYS A 96 -0.29 17.15 4.42
CA LYS A 96 -1.54 17.80 4.82
C LYS A 96 -2.00 17.33 6.19
N HIS A 97 -2.56 18.25 6.98
CA HIS A 97 -3.24 17.93 8.25
C HIS A 97 -4.63 17.38 7.96
N LYS A 98 -4.74 16.06 7.82
CA LYS A 98 -5.96 15.36 7.43
C LYS A 98 -6.09 14.00 8.14
N THR A 99 -7.22 13.35 7.89
CA THR A 99 -7.40 11.92 8.16
C THR A 99 -6.97 11.12 6.95
N TYR A 100 -6.10 10.14 7.16
CA TYR A 100 -5.58 9.20 6.18
C TYR A 100 -6.33 7.87 6.36
N LYS A 101 -7.13 7.50 5.38
CA LYS A 101 -7.96 6.29 5.42
C LYS A 101 -7.18 5.12 4.84
N LEU A 102 -6.91 4.10 5.65
CA LEU A 102 -6.32 2.83 5.20
C LEU A 102 -7.29 2.14 4.23
N ILE A 103 -6.85 1.86 3.02
CA ILE A 103 -7.64 1.21 1.95
C ILE A 103 -7.04 -0.12 1.51
N LEU A 104 -5.79 -0.38 1.87
CA LEU A 104 -5.09 -1.63 1.63
C LEU A 104 -4.03 -1.84 2.72
N ASN A 105 -3.99 -3.05 3.26
CA ASN A 105 -2.91 -3.54 4.10
C ASN A 105 -2.59 -4.98 3.68
N SER A 106 -1.37 -5.23 3.23
CA SER A 106 -0.97 -6.56 2.75
C SER A 106 -0.95 -7.63 3.84
N ASP A 107 -0.97 -7.22 5.12
CA ASP A 107 -0.98 -8.11 6.29
C ASP A 107 -2.40 -8.54 6.73
N ASP A 108 -3.43 -8.20 5.94
CA ASP A 108 -4.79 -8.65 6.22
C ASP A 108 -4.92 -10.17 5.98
N ALA A 109 -5.73 -10.85 6.78
CA ALA A 109 -5.90 -12.31 6.73
C ALA A 109 -6.36 -12.82 5.35
N GLU A 110 -7.13 -12.00 4.60
CA GLU A 110 -7.60 -12.35 3.25
C GLU A 110 -6.46 -12.53 2.22
N PHE A 111 -5.25 -12.05 2.55
CA PHE A 111 -4.04 -12.16 1.72
C PHE A 111 -2.98 -13.10 2.32
N GLY A 112 -3.32 -13.83 3.39
CA GLY A 112 -2.39 -14.72 4.08
C GLY A 112 -1.48 -14.02 5.10
N GLY A 113 -1.78 -12.77 5.43
CA GLY A 113 -1.08 -12.01 6.47
C GLY A 113 -1.49 -12.41 7.89
N SER A 114 -0.95 -11.70 8.88
CA SER A 114 -1.21 -11.98 10.31
C SER A 114 -2.67 -11.73 10.73
N GLY A 115 -3.40 -10.93 9.96
CA GLY A 115 -4.79 -10.55 10.26
C GLY A 115 -4.95 -9.68 11.51
N LYS A 116 -3.86 -9.06 12.00
CA LYS A 116 -3.95 -8.14 13.14
C LYS A 116 -4.86 -6.96 12.81
N GLU A 117 -5.86 -6.73 13.65
CA GLU A 117 -6.76 -5.60 13.50
C GLU A 117 -6.02 -4.26 13.58
N ARG A 118 -6.39 -3.33 12.71
CA ARG A 118 -5.83 -1.98 12.65
C ARG A 118 -6.94 -0.95 12.47
N PRO A 119 -6.78 0.26 13.02
CA PRO A 119 -7.71 1.36 12.73
C PRO A 119 -7.80 1.61 11.22
N VAL A 120 -8.99 1.96 10.76
CA VAL A 120 -9.20 2.36 9.35
C VAL A 120 -8.74 3.79 9.10
N ASN A 121 -8.79 4.65 10.13
CA ASN A 121 -8.51 6.08 9.99
C ASN A 121 -7.36 6.52 10.90
N TYR A 122 -6.40 7.20 10.31
CA TYR A 122 -5.23 7.75 10.98
C TYR A 122 -5.25 9.28 10.86
N LYS A 123 -5.40 10.00 11.99
CA LYS A 123 -5.34 11.47 12.01
C LYS A 123 -3.89 11.90 12.10
N SER A 124 -3.46 12.77 11.19
CA SER A 124 -2.14 13.39 11.29
C SER A 124 -2.11 14.45 12.39
N VAL A 125 -0.93 14.61 12.96
CA VAL A 125 -0.64 15.63 14.00
C VAL A 125 0.45 16.58 13.48
N SER A 126 0.54 17.78 14.08
CA SER A 126 1.58 18.78 13.78
C SER A 126 2.92 18.36 14.40
N LYS A 127 3.51 17.31 13.83
CA LYS A 127 4.83 16.79 14.17
C LYS A 127 5.57 16.50 12.88
N GLU A 128 6.68 17.19 12.67
CA GLU A 128 7.53 17.03 11.50
C GLU A 128 8.07 15.60 11.41
N CYS A 129 8.09 15.04 10.20
CA CYS A 129 8.70 13.76 9.87
C CYS A 129 8.98 13.71 8.36
N ASP A 130 10.11 13.15 7.96
CA ASP A 130 10.49 12.98 6.54
C ASP A 130 10.47 14.32 5.76
N GLY A 131 10.81 15.44 6.39
CA GLY A 131 10.73 16.77 5.79
C GLY A 131 9.29 17.25 5.52
N ARG A 132 8.28 16.65 6.16
CA ARG A 132 6.88 17.04 6.05
C ARG A 132 6.37 17.62 7.37
N PRO A 133 5.51 18.67 7.34
CA PRO A 133 5.09 19.38 8.56
C PRO A 133 4.16 18.56 9.46
N TYR A 134 3.55 17.51 8.93
CA TYR A 134 2.62 16.66 9.65
C TYR A 134 3.04 15.20 9.55
N SER A 135 2.56 14.39 10.48
CA SER A 135 2.81 12.94 10.48
C SER A 135 1.73 12.19 11.25
N PHE A 136 1.68 10.87 11.05
CA PHE A 136 0.93 9.95 11.90
C PHE A 136 1.76 8.69 12.17
N ALA A 137 1.42 7.95 13.23
CA ALA A 137 2.02 6.66 13.52
C ALA A 137 1.18 5.53 12.92
N TYR A 138 1.84 4.52 12.38
CA TYR A 138 1.23 3.32 11.80
C TYR A 138 2.03 2.07 12.20
N PRO A 139 1.36 1.00 12.70
CA PRO A 139 2.02 -0.27 12.97
C PRO A 139 2.31 -0.99 11.64
N LEU A 140 3.49 -0.73 11.08
CA LEU A 140 3.91 -1.22 9.77
C LEU A 140 4.40 -2.66 9.88
N PRO A 141 3.74 -3.64 9.24
CA PRO A 141 4.13 -5.04 9.29
C PRO A 141 5.45 -5.30 8.57
N GLY A 142 6.13 -6.39 8.95
CA GLY A 142 7.27 -6.89 8.18
C GLY A 142 6.83 -7.34 6.79
N PHE A 143 7.66 -7.10 5.78
CA PHE A 143 7.34 -7.36 4.37
C PHE A 143 5.97 -6.80 3.95
N GLY A 144 5.56 -5.69 4.56
CA GLY A 144 4.22 -5.15 4.43
C GLY A 144 4.12 -3.91 3.56
N VAL A 145 2.96 -3.78 2.90
CA VAL A 145 2.55 -2.57 2.17
C VAL A 145 1.23 -2.08 2.73
N ALA A 146 1.19 -0.78 3.04
CA ALA A 146 -0.04 -0.09 3.42
C ALA A 146 -0.33 1.05 2.43
N VAL A 147 -1.60 1.22 2.06
CA VAL A 147 -2.05 2.31 1.18
C VAL A 147 -3.14 3.11 1.87
N PHE A 148 -2.95 4.41 1.93
CA PHE A 148 -3.89 5.34 2.55
C PHE A 148 -4.42 6.34 1.51
N ARG A 149 -5.71 6.66 1.58
CA ARG A 149 -6.35 7.72 0.78
C ARG A 149 -6.60 8.95 1.64
N TYR A 150 -6.39 10.17 1.07
CA TYR A 150 -6.58 11.45 1.75
C TYR A 150 -6.95 12.59 0.81
#